data_8ad3fc1b4c8371f27baa0fa62808751b
#
_entry.id   8ad3fc1b4c8371f27baa0fa62808751b
#
_cell.length_a   1.000
_cell.length_b   1.000
_cell.length_c   1.000
_cell.angle_alpha   90.00
_cell.angle_beta   90.00
_cell.angle_gamma   90.00
#
_symmetry.space_group_name_H-M   'P 1'
#
loop_
_entity.id
_entity.type
_entity.pdbx_description
1 polymer ?
#
loop_
_entity_poly.entity_id
_entity_poly.type
_entity_poly.pdbx_seq_one_letter_code
_entity_poly.pdbx_strand_id
1 'polypeptide(L)'
;MVGAFLLTCAAFGAFASTPDAARTASRSEPLLRLPARPADAIGGSEFARRTSGLSSADRDRAVVAELERGNIPSFLAHLTPVTLPADASEGQAPAATIFVTPDYLAIGSDDDFLSVPLTYYSATIVADRFGSILPTARMVDAIYAQSAHHLTPAPLPAGPLMRSNLYLERHQQRIDEQRSGLPLGELIAGHKKDLVLSNRLRQYPGRVAIYGWHRAPGDPIQPLSTVHGARYVDYSHGVRLVSTTVVVDGRPRSIYDALQDSRVAPVLSREGVTRDAWGLMHPHTSDAD
;
A
#
# COMPACT_ATOMS: atom_id res chain seq x y z
N MET A 1 48.21 -26.01 75.10
CA MET A 1 47.07 -25.07 75.04
C MET A 1 46.81 -24.82 73.59
N VAL A 2 45.76 -25.42 73.12
CA VAL A 2 45.32 -25.35 71.68
C VAL A 2 44.05 -24.48 71.63
N GLY A 3 44.17 -23.32 70.96
CA GLY A 3 43.05 -22.41 70.77
C GLY A 3 42.35 -22.76 69.48
N ALA A 4 41.07 -23.09 69.61
CA ALA A 4 40.20 -23.34 68.46
C ALA A 4 39.62 -22.03 67.90
N PHE A 5 39.84 -21.72 66.62
CA PHE A 5 39.19 -20.62 65.91
C PHE A 5 37.92 -21.17 65.23
N LEU A 6 36.79 -20.66 65.64
CA LEU A 6 35.50 -20.88 64.96
C LEU A 6 35.39 -19.94 63.79
N LEU A 7 35.26 -20.50 62.57
CA LEU A 7 34.96 -19.76 61.36
C LEU A 7 33.44 -19.78 61.17
N THR A 8 32.83 -18.59 61.26
CA THR A 8 31.42 -18.40 60.90
C THR A 8 31.29 -18.13 59.39
N CYS A 9 30.71 -19.07 58.65
CA CYS A 9 30.32 -18.86 57.26
C CYS A 9 29.01 -18.09 57.20
N ALA A 10 29.07 -16.87 56.69
CA ALA A 10 27.92 -16.09 56.29
C ALA A 10 27.45 -16.55 54.90
N ALA A 11 26.26 -17.13 54.80
CA ALA A 11 25.64 -17.48 53.55
C ALA A 11 25.05 -16.20 52.89
N PHE A 12 25.63 -15.77 51.81
CA PHE A 12 25.01 -14.79 50.93
C PHE A 12 23.96 -15.47 50.05
N GLY A 13 22.69 -15.22 50.33
CA GLY A 13 21.58 -15.61 49.47
C GLY A 13 21.61 -14.76 48.17
N ALA A 14 21.93 -15.39 47.04
CA ALA A 14 21.77 -14.79 45.74
C ALA A 14 20.27 -14.78 45.37
N PHE A 15 19.66 -13.61 45.39
CA PHE A 15 18.36 -13.41 44.77
C PHE A 15 18.56 -13.51 43.26
N ALA A 16 18.15 -14.62 42.66
CA ALA A 16 18.01 -14.77 41.21
C ALA A 16 16.81 -13.90 40.77
N SER A 17 17.10 -12.77 40.16
CA SER A 17 16.10 -11.99 39.41
C SER A 17 15.72 -12.79 38.18
N THR A 18 14.51 -13.34 38.17
CA THR A 18 13.90 -13.87 36.95
C THR A 18 13.76 -12.72 35.93
N PRO A 19 14.24 -12.88 34.69
CA PRO A 19 13.96 -11.91 33.67
C PRO A 19 12.46 -11.88 33.43
N ASP A 20 11.85 -10.73 33.65
CA ASP A 20 10.48 -10.41 33.28
C ASP A 20 10.33 -10.69 31.78
N ALA A 21 9.67 -11.81 31.48
CA ALA A 21 9.33 -12.16 30.10
C ALA A 21 8.40 -11.06 29.59
N ALA A 22 8.99 -10.11 28.86
CA ALA A 22 8.25 -9.09 28.15
C ALA A 22 7.14 -9.82 27.38
N ARG A 23 5.91 -9.65 27.86
CA ARG A 23 4.69 -10.06 27.16
C ARG A 23 4.68 -9.31 25.83
N THR A 24 5.20 -9.95 24.82
CA THR A 24 4.98 -9.60 23.43
C THR A 24 3.48 -9.80 23.19
N ALA A 25 2.69 -8.77 23.45
CA ALA A 25 1.33 -8.72 22.97
C ALA A 25 1.44 -8.89 21.46
N SER A 26 1.03 -10.05 20.96
CA SER A 26 0.81 -10.28 19.55
C SER A 26 -0.18 -9.21 19.07
N ARG A 27 0.37 -8.11 18.53
CA ARG A 27 -0.42 -7.14 17.79
C ARG A 27 -0.82 -7.86 16.52
N SER A 28 -2.05 -8.34 16.46
CA SER A 28 -2.61 -8.84 15.21
C SER A 28 -2.40 -7.73 14.16
N GLU A 29 -1.70 -8.09 13.08
CA GLU A 29 -1.53 -7.19 11.95
C GLU A 29 -2.92 -6.72 11.48
N PRO A 30 -3.08 -5.44 11.17
CA PRO A 30 -4.37 -4.96 10.71
C PRO A 30 -4.73 -5.63 9.38
N LEU A 31 -5.97 -6.10 9.29
CA LEU A 31 -6.52 -6.71 8.08
C LEU A 31 -7.32 -5.65 7.32
N LEU A 32 -7.32 -5.77 5.99
CA LEU A 32 -8.31 -5.06 5.17
C LEU A 32 -9.72 -5.55 5.49
N ARG A 33 -10.68 -4.65 5.42
CA ARG A 33 -12.10 -4.97 5.55
C ARG A 33 -12.65 -5.54 4.25
N LEU A 34 -12.21 -6.74 3.89
CA LEU A 34 -12.64 -7.40 2.66
C LEU A 34 -13.90 -8.25 2.91
N PRO A 35 -14.87 -8.25 1.97
CA PRO A 35 -15.91 -9.28 1.94
C PRO A 35 -15.27 -10.67 1.73
N ALA A 36 -15.93 -11.72 2.22
CA ALA A 36 -15.49 -13.08 1.93
C ALA A 36 -15.57 -13.33 0.41
N ARG A 37 -14.51 -13.94 -0.15
CA ARG A 37 -14.48 -14.28 -1.57
C ARG A 37 -15.57 -15.33 -1.87
N PRO A 38 -16.49 -15.09 -2.83
CA PRO A 38 -17.51 -16.06 -3.18
C PRO A 38 -16.92 -17.35 -3.73
N ALA A 39 -17.59 -18.48 -3.48
CA ALA A 39 -17.13 -19.79 -3.98
C ALA A 39 -17.16 -19.88 -5.51
N ASP A 40 -18.04 -19.10 -6.15
CA ASP A 40 -18.21 -19.01 -7.62
C ASP A 40 -17.40 -17.87 -8.26
N ALA A 41 -16.54 -17.20 -7.47
CA ALA A 41 -15.72 -16.10 -7.97
C ALA A 41 -14.69 -16.60 -9.00
N ILE A 42 -14.63 -15.87 -10.12
CA ILE A 42 -13.73 -16.20 -11.23
C ILE A 42 -12.28 -15.89 -10.92
N GLY A 43 -11.34 -16.54 -11.63
CA GLY A 43 -9.92 -16.19 -11.58
C GLY A 43 -9.60 -14.94 -12.39
N GLY A 44 -8.38 -14.45 -12.24
CA GLY A 44 -7.87 -13.28 -12.97
C GLY A 44 -7.86 -13.47 -14.48
N SER A 45 -7.44 -14.64 -14.94
CA SER A 45 -7.42 -15.00 -16.36
C SER A 45 -8.81 -15.00 -16.98
N GLU A 46 -9.79 -15.55 -16.27
CA GLU A 46 -11.18 -15.56 -16.72
C GLU A 46 -11.79 -14.15 -16.73
N PHE A 47 -11.44 -13.31 -15.73
CA PHE A 47 -11.86 -11.91 -15.72
C PHE A 47 -11.30 -11.16 -16.94
N ALA A 48 -10.01 -11.30 -17.26
CA ALA A 48 -9.40 -10.69 -18.42
C ALA A 48 -10.13 -11.07 -19.71
N ARG A 49 -10.43 -12.36 -19.88
CA ARG A 49 -11.15 -12.89 -21.04
C ARG A 49 -12.57 -12.31 -21.17
N ARG A 50 -13.32 -12.25 -20.07
CA ARG A 50 -14.70 -11.72 -20.06
C ARG A 50 -14.76 -10.22 -20.36
N THR A 51 -13.72 -9.49 -20.00
CA THR A 51 -13.67 -8.03 -20.16
C THR A 51 -12.90 -7.57 -21.41
N SER A 52 -12.43 -8.49 -22.26
CA SER A 52 -11.54 -8.18 -23.39
C SER A 52 -12.14 -7.22 -24.42
N GLY A 53 -13.47 -7.28 -24.62
CA GLY A 53 -14.20 -6.40 -25.56
C GLY A 53 -14.79 -5.14 -24.94
N LEU A 54 -14.59 -4.92 -23.63
CA LEU A 54 -15.21 -3.79 -22.94
C LEU A 54 -14.45 -2.49 -23.19
N SER A 55 -15.18 -1.37 -23.16
CA SER A 55 -14.56 -0.05 -23.05
C SER A 55 -13.79 0.07 -21.75
N SER A 56 -12.83 1.02 -21.66
CA SER A 56 -12.11 1.27 -20.39
C SER A 56 -13.05 1.61 -19.24
N ALA A 57 -14.14 2.32 -19.49
CA ALA A 57 -15.13 2.67 -18.46
C ALA A 57 -15.95 1.47 -18.01
N ASP A 58 -16.37 0.59 -18.96
CA ASP A 58 -17.11 -0.63 -18.62
C ASP A 58 -16.24 -1.61 -17.86
N ARG A 59 -14.98 -1.73 -18.25
CA ARG A 59 -14.00 -2.55 -17.53
C ARG A 59 -13.75 -2.02 -16.12
N ASP A 60 -13.58 -0.70 -15.93
CA ASP A 60 -13.41 -0.09 -14.61
C ASP A 60 -14.61 -0.43 -13.69
N ARG A 61 -15.85 -0.34 -14.22
CA ARG A 61 -17.05 -0.78 -13.47
C ARG A 61 -17.05 -2.26 -13.14
N ALA A 62 -16.62 -3.10 -14.08
CA ALA A 62 -16.51 -4.55 -13.85
C ALA A 62 -15.45 -4.88 -12.78
N VAL A 63 -14.31 -4.17 -12.77
CA VAL A 63 -13.29 -4.29 -11.73
C VAL A 63 -13.86 -3.92 -10.37
N VAL A 64 -14.53 -2.78 -10.24
CA VAL A 64 -15.17 -2.35 -8.98
C VAL A 64 -16.15 -3.41 -8.49
N ALA A 65 -17.02 -3.92 -9.37
CA ALA A 65 -18.01 -4.93 -8.99
C ALA A 65 -17.39 -6.22 -8.45
N GLU A 66 -16.30 -6.72 -9.05
CA GLU A 66 -15.61 -7.90 -8.57
C GLU A 66 -14.88 -7.65 -7.23
N LEU A 67 -14.23 -6.49 -7.08
CA LEU A 67 -13.59 -6.12 -5.81
C LEU A 67 -14.61 -5.99 -4.68
N GLU A 68 -15.75 -5.36 -4.93
CA GLU A 68 -16.85 -5.21 -3.95
C GLU A 68 -17.50 -6.53 -3.55
N ARG A 69 -17.47 -7.52 -4.44
CA ARG A 69 -17.91 -8.90 -4.13
C ARG A 69 -16.88 -9.68 -3.29
N GLY A 70 -15.67 -9.14 -3.10
CA GLY A 70 -14.59 -9.84 -2.42
C GLY A 70 -13.79 -10.79 -3.33
N ASN A 71 -13.91 -10.69 -4.66
CA ASN A 71 -13.07 -11.47 -5.59
C ASN A 71 -11.64 -10.91 -5.62
N ILE A 72 -10.94 -11.09 -4.52
CA ILE A 72 -9.60 -10.55 -4.24
C ILE A 72 -8.74 -11.70 -3.72
N PRO A 73 -7.47 -11.83 -4.18
CA PRO A 73 -6.53 -12.80 -3.63
C PRO A 73 -6.38 -12.66 -2.12
N SER A 74 -6.36 -13.78 -1.40
CA SER A 74 -6.42 -13.78 0.06
C SER A 74 -5.18 -13.15 0.70
N PHE A 75 -4.01 -13.23 0.05
CA PHE A 75 -2.77 -12.64 0.56
C PHE A 75 -2.84 -11.11 0.67
N LEU A 76 -3.70 -10.42 -0.11
CA LEU A 76 -3.88 -8.98 -0.05
C LEU A 76 -4.63 -8.49 1.21
N ALA A 77 -5.30 -9.41 1.94
CA ALA A 77 -6.01 -9.06 3.17
C ALA A 77 -5.07 -8.67 4.32
N HIS A 78 -3.85 -9.21 4.34
CA HIS A 78 -2.86 -8.99 5.39
C HIS A 78 -2.02 -7.76 5.07
N LEU A 79 -2.10 -6.74 5.92
CA LEU A 79 -1.36 -5.50 5.69
C LEU A 79 0.04 -5.59 6.27
N THR A 80 1.03 -5.19 5.49
CA THR A 80 2.43 -5.15 5.88
C THR A 80 2.77 -3.81 6.54
N PRO A 81 3.44 -3.77 7.71
CA PRO A 81 3.91 -2.55 8.33
C PRO A 81 5.08 -1.95 7.53
N VAL A 82 5.03 -0.65 7.30
CA VAL A 82 6.10 0.14 6.68
C VAL A 82 6.40 1.34 7.55
N THR A 83 7.64 1.48 8.00
CA THR A 83 8.08 2.55 8.87
C THR A 83 8.59 3.74 8.05
N LEU A 84 8.06 4.92 8.34
CA LEU A 84 8.58 6.17 7.81
C LEU A 84 9.45 6.81 8.91
N PRO A 85 10.78 6.88 8.70
CA PRO A 85 11.66 7.47 9.69
C PRO A 85 11.44 8.97 9.79
N ALA A 86 11.63 9.50 10.98
CA ALA A 86 11.77 10.93 11.18
C ALA A 86 12.89 11.48 10.27
N ASP A 87 12.68 12.64 9.68
CA ASP A 87 13.78 13.31 8.97
C ASP A 87 14.75 13.86 10.01
N ALA A 88 15.98 13.36 10.00
CA ALA A 88 17.01 13.78 10.96
C ALA A 88 17.35 15.28 10.87
N SER A 89 17.00 15.95 9.78
CA SER A 89 17.21 17.38 9.57
C SER A 89 16.16 18.28 10.24
N GLU A 90 15.00 17.73 10.64
CA GLU A 90 13.86 18.50 11.18
C GLU A 90 13.71 18.39 12.72
N GLY A 91 14.76 18.02 13.43
CA GLY A 91 14.73 17.90 14.89
C GLY A 91 13.99 16.65 15.38
N GLN A 92 13.16 16.75 16.42
CA GLN A 92 12.38 15.61 16.96
C GLN A 92 11.13 15.32 16.11
N ALA A 93 11.28 15.03 14.82
CA ALA A 93 10.14 14.58 14.02
C ALA A 93 9.66 13.20 14.53
N PRO A 94 8.35 12.93 14.58
CA PRO A 94 7.81 11.66 15.05
C PRO A 94 8.14 10.52 14.09
N ALA A 95 8.30 9.30 14.61
CA ALA A 95 8.32 8.10 13.77
C ALA A 95 6.89 7.67 13.45
N ALA A 96 6.62 7.30 12.21
CA ALA A 96 5.32 6.80 11.80
C ALA A 96 5.42 5.40 11.19
N THR A 97 4.44 4.54 11.46
CA THR A 97 4.28 3.24 10.80
C THR A 97 2.91 3.20 10.13
N ILE A 98 2.91 3.04 8.83
CA ILE A 98 1.71 2.79 8.01
C ILE A 98 1.56 1.29 7.78
N PHE A 99 0.35 0.84 7.44
CA PHE A 99 0.06 -0.55 7.10
C PHE A 99 -0.49 -0.58 5.68
N VAL A 100 0.14 -1.36 4.81
CA VAL A 100 -0.11 -1.32 3.37
C VAL A 100 -0.39 -2.71 2.82
N THR A 101 -1.16 -2.82 1.73
CA THR A 101 -1.28 -4.09 1.03
C THR A 101 0.10 -4.56 0.55
N PRO A 102 0.41 -5.87 0.65
CA PRO A 102 1.73 -6.39 0.25
C PRO A 102 1.99 -6.21 -1.26
N ASP A 103 0.92 -6.09 -2.05
CA ASP A 103 0.98 -5.84 -3.48
C ASP A 103 -0.17 -4.92 -3.92
N TYR A 104 -0.27 -4.64 -5.20
CA TYR A 104 -1.36 -3.86 -5.81
C TYR A 104 -2.65 -4.67 -5.85
N LEU A 105 -3.80 -3.98 -5.79
CA LEU A 105 -5.11 -4.61 -5.92
C LEU A 105 -5.19 -5.48 -7.17
N ALA A 106 -5.74 -6.66 -6.99
CA ALA A 106 -5.91 -7.68 -8.02
C ALA A 106 -7.28 -8.35 -7.90
N ILE A 107 -7.77 -8.90 -9.01
CA ILE A 107 -8.96 -9.75 -9.06
C ILE A 107 -8.51 -11.20 -9.21
N GLY A 108 -9.17 -12.12 -8.52
CA GLY A 108 -8.95 -13.56 -8.65
C GLY A 108 -8.66 -14.27 -7.34
N SER A 109 -7.95 -15.39 -7.44
CA SER A 109 -7.48 -16.21 -6.31
C SER A 109 -5.97 -16.08 -6.14
N ASP A 110 -5.41 -16.69 -5.10
CA ASP A 110 -3.95 -16.74 -4.91
C ASP A 110 -3.23 -17.48 -6.05
N ASP A 111 -3.91 -18.42 -6.71
CA ASP A 111 -3.34 -19.20 -7.82
C ASP A 111 -3.53 -18.55 -9.20
N ASP A 112 -4.56 -17.70 -9.37
CA ASP A 112 -4.89 -17.02 -10.63
C ASP A 112 -5.45 -15.64 -10.35
N PHE A 113 -4.59 -14.62 -10.39
CA PHE A 113 -4.98 -13.23 -10.20
C PHE A 113 -4.41 -12.31 -11.27
N LEU A 114 -5.11 -11.20 -11.46
CA LEU A 114 -4.77 -10.12 -12.38
C LEU A 114 -4.71 -8.81 -11.61
N SER A 115 -3.55 -8.17 -11.56
CA SER A 115 -3.41 -6.81 -11.02
C SER A 115 -4.20 -5.83 -11.87
N VAL A 116 -5.15 -5.14 -11.27
CA VAL A 116 -6.11 -4.30 -11.99
C VAL A 116 -5.85 -2.81 -11.78
N PRO A 117 -5.80 -2.01 -12.86
CA PRO A 117 -5.81 -0.57 -12.76
C PRO A 117 -7.24 -0.07 -12.54
N LEU A 118 -7.38 1.03 -11.81
CA LEU A 118 -8.65 1.73 -11.59
C LEU A 118 -8.52 3.20 -11.96
N THR A 119 -9.63 3.82 -12.33
CA THR A 119 -9.73 5.28 -12.38
C THR A 119 -9.54 5.87 -10.98
N TYR A 120 -9.19 7.15 -10.87
CA TYR A 120 -9.03 7.79 -9.55
C TYR A 120 -10.32 7.70 -8.73
N TYR A 121 -11.47 7.95 -9.35
CA TYR A 121 -12.77 7.87 -8.66
C TYR A 121 -13.06 6.46 -8.14
N SER A 122 -12.84 5.45 -8.96
CA SER A 122 -13.08 4.05 -8.56
C SER A 122 -12.07 3.59 -7.50
N ALA A 123 -10.81 4.02 -7.61
CA ALA A 123 -9.78 3.68 -6.64
C ALA A 123 -10.08 4.26 -5.26
N THR A 124 -10.57 5.52 -5.18
CA THR A 124 -10.95 6.14 -3.89
C THR A 124 -12.17 5.48 -3.26
N ILE A 125 -13.19 5.13 -4.06
CA ILE A 125 -14.39 4.42 -3.59
C ILE A 125 -14.01 3.05 -3.01
N VAL A 126 -13.19 2.28 -3.73
CA VAL A 126 -12.74 0.95 -3.29
C VAL A 126 -11.87 1.06 -2.03
N ALA A 127 -10.95 2.01 -2.00
CA ALA A 127 -10.09 2.22 -0.85
C ALA A 127 -10.90 2.56 0.41
N ASP A 128 -11.85 3.51 0.32
CA ASP A 128 -12.73 3.89 1.43
C ASP A 128 -13.55 2.71 1.94
N ARG A 129 -14.15 1.95 1.03
CA ARG A 129 -14.94 0.76 1.38
C ARG A 129 -14.13 -0.27 2.16
N PHE A 130 -12.85 -0.40 1.87
CA PHE A 130 -11.95 -1.33 2.56
C PHE A 130 -11.25 -0.71 3.79
N GLY A 131 -11.66 0.48 4.23
CA GLY A 131 -11.07 1.17 5.38
C GLY A 131 -9.64 1.63 5.13
N SER A 132 -9.36 2.08 3.92
CA SER A 132 -8.03 2.45 3.43
C SER A 132 -8.05 3.78 2.67
N ILE A 133 -6.85 4.30 2.40
CA ILE A 133 -6.61 5.45 1.53
C ILE A 133 -5.59 5.07 0.44
N LEU A 134 -5.45 5.94 -0.56
CA LEU A 134 -4.33 5.88 -1.48
C LEU A 134 -3.04 6.41 -0.81
N PRO A 135 -1.84 5.90 -1.14
CA PRO A 135 -0.59 6.38 -0.58
C PRO A 135 -0.27 7.82 -1.02
N THR A 136 0.62 8.49 -0.33
CA THR A 136 1.35 9.65 -0.84
C THR A 136 2.62 9.20 -1.59
N ALA A 137 3.25 10.09 -2.37
CA ALA A 137 4.52 9.77 -3.02
C ALA A 137 5.62 9.37 -2.01
N ARG A 138 5.66 9.99 -0.82
CA ARG A 138 6.62 9.61 0.25
C ARG A 138 6.36 8.21 0.79
N MET A 139 5.09 7.82 0.94
CA MET A 139 4.73 6.46 1.34
C MET A 139 5.15 5.44 0.28
N VAL A 140 4.99 5.76 -1.01
CA VAL A 140 5.43 4.89 -2.12
C VAL A 140 6.95 4.67 -2.08
N ASP A 141 7.74 5.71 -1.80
CA ASP A 141 9.19 5.58 -1.64
C ASP A 141 9.57 4.70 -0.45
N ALA A 142 8.88 4.87 0.68
CA ALA A 142 9.11 4.06 1.89
C ALA A 142 8.71 2.60 1.68
N ILE A 143 7.60 2.34 0.97
CA ILE A 143 7.16 1.01 0.57
C ILE A 143 8.22 0.36 -0.32
N TYR A 144 8.70 1.07 -1.35
CA TYR A 144 9.74 0.55 -2.23
C TYR A 144 11.02 0.22 -1.43
N ALA A 145 11.48 1.12 -0.60
CA ALA A 145 12.72 0.94 0.17
C ALA A 145 12.68 -0.25 1.15
N GLN A 146 11.49 -0.63 1.63
CA GLN A 146 11.30 -1.72 2.60
C GLN A 146 10.69 -2.99 1.99
N SER A 147 10.46 -2.99 0.67
CA SER A 147 9.97 -4.17 -0.02
C SER A 147 10.99 -5.30 0.03
N ALA A 148 10.51 -6.51 0.33
CA ALA A 148 11.31 -7.73 0.29
C ALA A 148 11.78 -8.04 -1.14
N HIS A 149 10.94 -7.70 -2.12
CA HIS A 149 11.22 -7.94 -3.53
C HIS A 149 10.95 -6.69 -4.37
N HIS A 150 11.92 -6.33 -5.19
CA HIS A 150 11.81 -5.25 -6.17
C HIS A 150 11.62 -5.84 -7.57
N LEU A 151 10.44 -5.64 -8.15
CA LEU A 151 10.18 -6.02 -9.52
C LEU A 151 10.54 -4.84 -10.45
N THR A 152 11.27 -5.16 -11.51
CA THR A 152 11.72 -4.15 -12.46
C THR A 152 10.56 -3.63 -13.31
N PRO A 153 10.45 -2.31 -13.54
CA PRO A 153 9.51 -1.76 -14.50
C PRO A 153 9.62 -2.40 -15.87
N ALA A 154 8.50 -2.80 -16.46
CA ALA A 154 8.43 -3.47 -17.77
C ALA A 154 7.52 -2.69 -18.73
N PRO A 155 7.92 -1.48 -19.17
CA PRO A 155 7.08 -0.66 -20.03
C PRO A 155 6.81 -1.33 -21.38
N LEU A 156 5.58 -1.16 -21.87
CA LEU A 156 5.14 -1.53 -23.21
C LEU A 156 5.14 -0.27 -24.10
N PRO A 157 5.23 -0.43 -25.44
CA PRO A 157 5.22 0.71 -26.35
C PRO A 157 4.04 1.65 -26.13
N ALA A 158 4.31 2.96 -26.13
CA ALA A 158 3.26 3.97 -25.99
C ALA A 158 2.33 3.94 -27.22
N GLY A 159 1.03 4.18 -26.98
CA GLY A 159 0.06 4.23 -28.07
C GLY A 159 -1.35 3.83 -27.64
N PRO A 160 -2.28 3.64 -28.60
CA PRO A 160 -3.68 3.37 -28.30
C PRO A 160 -3.92 2.09 -27.47
N LEU A 161 -3.01 1.11 -27.55
CA LEU A 161 -3.11 -0.15 -26.81
C LEU A 161 -2.85 -0.03 -25.31
N MET A 162 -2.31 1.09 -24.83
CA MET A 162 -2.02 1.28 -23.39
C MET A 162 -3.26 1.06 -22.51
N ARG A 163 -4.45 1.34 -23.02
CA ARG A 163 -5.72 1.18 -22.31
C ARG A 163 -6.43 -0.14 -22.59
N SER A 164 -5.82 -1.04 -23.35
CA SER A 164 -6.44 -2.32 -23.76
C SER A 164 -6.17 -3.45 -22.76
N ASN A 165 -7.04 -4.47 -22.75
CA ASN A 165 -6.79 -5.70 -22.02
C ASN A 165 -5.55 -6.43 -22.51
N LEU A 166 -5.25 -6.38 -23.82
CA LEU A 166 -4.06 -6.97 -24.37
C LEU A 166 -2.78 -6.49 -23.68
N TYR A 167 -2.68 -5.18 -23.39
CA TYR A 167 -1.52 -4.65 -22.66
C TYR A 167 -1.58 -4.97 -21.17
N LEU A 168 -2.77 -5.02 -20.58
CA LEU A 168 -2.94 -5.44 -19.20
C LEU A 168 -2.44 -6.89 -19.01
N GLU A 169 -2.86 -7.82 -19.86
CA GLU A 169 -2.46 -9.23 -19.82
C GLU A 169 -0.95 -9.41 -20.10
N ARG A 170 -0.43 -8.73 -21.13
CA ARG A 170 1.01 -8.77 -21.45
C ARG A 170 1.89 -8.23 -20.31
N HIS A 171 1.42 -7.21 -19.65
CA HIS A 171 2.15 -6.65 -18.53
C HIS A 171 2.06 -7.56 -17.30
N GLN A 172 0.87 -8.15 -17.05
CA GLN A 172 0.71 -9.16 -16.00
C GLN A 172 1.65 -10.34 -16.23
N GLN A 173 1.72 -10.87 -17.44
CA GLN A 173 2.65 -11.95 -17.77
C GLN A 173 4.11 -11.60 -17.41
N ARG A 174 4.57 -10.39 -17.69
CA ARG A 174 5.91 -9.94 -17.30
C ARG A 174 6.10 -9.83 -15.79
N ILE A 175 5.05 -9.45 -15.07
CA ILE A 175 5.05 -9.42 -13.61
C ILE A 175 5.14 -10.86 -13.08
N ASP A 176 4.36 -11.79 -13.61
CA ASP A 176 4.32 -13.20 -13.19
C ASP A 176 5.67 -13.88 -13.43
N GLU A 177 6.33 -13.61 -14.57
CA GLU A 177 7.69 -14.07 -14.85
C GLU A 177 8.68 -13.61 -13.78
N GLN A 178 8.61 -12.35 -13.34
CA GLN A 178 9.47 -11.80 -12.28
C GLN A 178 9.09 -12.32 -10.87
N ARG A 179 7.81 -12.65 -10.66
CA ARG A 179 7.30 -13.20 -9.38
C ARG A 179 7.54 -14.68 -9.22
N SER A 180 7.95 -15.36 -10.28
CA SER A 180 8.13 -16.83 -10.25
C SER A 180 9.04 -17.26 -9.10
N GLY A 181 8.51 -18.11 -8.21
CA GLY A 181 9.21 -18.58 -7.03
C GLY A 181 9.21 -17.63 -5.82
N LEU A 182 8.62 -16.44 -5.91
CA LEU A 182 8.48 -15.55 -4.77
C LEU A 182 7.23 -15.93 -3.94
N PRO A 183 7.30 -15.89 -2.60
CA PRO A 183 6.15 -16.17 -1.76
C PRO A 183 5.09 -15.07 -1.89
N LEU A 184 3.82 -15.46 -1.77
CA LEU A 184 2.70 -14.52 -1.69
C LEU A 184 2.63 -13.86 -0.30
N GLY A 185 2.17 -12.62 -0.25
CA GLY A 185 2.01 -11.87 1.00
C GLY A 185 3.26 -11.13 1.47
N GLU A 186 4.42 -11.35 0.87
CA GLU A 186 5.59 -10.50 1.08
C GLU A 186 5.44 -9.18 0.33
N LEU A 187 6.00 -8.11 0.90
CA LEU A 187 5.92 -6.77 0.31
C LEU A 187 6.73 -6.69 -0.98
N ILE A 188 6.05 -6.42 -2.07
CA ILE A 188 6.62 -6.30 -3.42
C ILE A 188 6.34 -4.88 -3.96
N ALA A 189 7.31 -4.26 -4.62
CA ALA A 189 7.14 -2.95 -5.26
C ALA A 189 7.98 -2.80 -6.54
N GLY A 190 7.79 -1.70 -7.26
CA GLY A 190 8.57 -1.31 -8.43
C GLY A 190 7.86 -1.47 -9.77
N HIS A 191 6.91 -2.36 -9.90
CA HIS A 191 6.34 -2.81 -11.19
C HIS A 191 5.11 -2.03 -11.68
N LYS A 192 4.61 -1.03 -10.93
CA LYS A 192 3.47 -0.19 -11.32
C LYS A 192 3.71 1.28 -10.97
N LYS A 193 2.91 2.16 -11.58
CA LYS A 193 2.73 3.55 -11.16
C LYS A 193 1.60 3.58 -10.15
N ASP A 194 1.91 4.00 -8.93
CA ASP A 194 0.90 4.14 -7.89
C ASP A 194 -0.02 5.34 -8.18
N LEU A 195 -1.32 5.17 -7.99
CA LEU A 195 -2.23 6.27 -7.78
C LEU A 195 -1.96 6.84 -6.39
N VAL A 196 -1.73 8.16 -6.30
CA VAL A 196 -1.30 8.79 -5.05
C VAL A 196 -2.18 9.99 -4.67
N LEU A 197 -2.27 10.25 -3.36
CA LEU A 197 -2.79 11.50 -2.83
C LEU A 197 -1.73 12.60 -2.94
N SER A 198 -2.14 13.77 -3.44
CA SER A 198 -1.27 14.95 -3.57
C SER A 198 -2.10 16.23 -3.45
N ASN A 199 -1.52 17.25 -2.83
CA ASN A 199 -2.10 18.58 -2.80
C ASN A 199 -2.33 19.19 -4.20
N ARG A 200 -1.63 18.66 -5.23
CA ARG A 200 -1.81 19.07 -6.63
C ARG A 200 -3.22 18.79 -7.14
N LEU A 201 -3.89 17.75 -6.63
CA LEU A 201 -5.26 17.42 -7.04
C LEU A 201 -6.27 18.51 -6.67
N ARG A 202 -5.99 19.30 -5.63
CA ARG A 202 -6.81 20.49 -5.29
C ARG A 202 -6.61 21.63 -6.27
N GLN A 203 -5.40 21.74 -6.84
CA GLN A 203 -5.09 22.77 -7.84
C GLN A 203 -5.59 22.37 -9.22
N TYR A 204 -5.71 21.08 -9.46
CA TYR A 204 -6.13 20.48 -10.74
C TYR A 204 -7.29 19.51 -10.51
N PRO A 205 -8.51 19.99 -10.23
CA PRO A 205 -9.70 19.17 -10.11
C PRO A 205 -9.91 18.31 -11.38
N GLY A 206 -10.49 17.12 -11.24
CA GLY A 206 -10.70 16.22 -12.36
C GLY A 206 -9.42 15.54 -12.91
N ARG A 207 -8.30 15.62 -12.19
CA ARG A 207 -7.04 14.93 -12.53
C ARG A 207 -6.77 13.75 -11.61
N VAL A 208 -5.87 12.88 -12.04
CA VAL A 208 -5.26 11.83 -11.20
C VAL A 208 -3.81 12.18 -10.94
N ALA A 209 -3.33 11.90 -9.73
CA ALA A 209 -1.90 11.97 -9.41
C ALA A 209 -1.31 10.55 -9.46
N ILE A 210 -0.23 10.39 -10.22
CA ILE A 210 0.50 9.14 -10.37
C ILE A 210 1.97 9.34 -10.03
N TYR A 211 2.59 8.30 -9.41
CA TYR A 211 3.99 8.33 -8.99
C TYR A 211 4.58 6.93 -8.94
N GLY A 212 5.90 6.81 -9.08
CA GLY A 212 6.62 5.58 -8.79
C GLY A 212 7.15 4.85 -10.02
N TRP A 213 6.88 3.53 -10.13
CA TRP A 213 7.51 2.65 -11.12
C TRP A 213 9.04 2.71 -10.99
N HIS A 214 9.53 2.37 -9.79
CA HIS A 214 10.91 2.55 -9.39
C HIS A 214 11.87 1.53 -10.04
N ARG A 215 13.01 2.01 -10.52
CA ARG A 215 14.16 1.17 -10.93
C ARG A 215 15.11 0.90 -9.77
N ALA A 216 15.20 1.87 -8.86
CA ALA A 216 16.02 1.83 -7.66
C ALA A 216 15.44 2.79 -6.60
N PRO A 217 15.88 2.74 -5.33
CA PRO A 217 15.52 3.73 -4.33
C PRO A 217 15.82 5.16 -4.83
N GLY A 218 14.81 6.03 -4.81
CA GLY A 218 14.92 7.41 -5.28
C GLY A 218 14.95 7.57 -6.81
N ASP A 219 14.79 6.51 -7.60
CA ASP A 219 14.76 6.55 -9.08
C ASP A 219 13.40 6.07 -9.65
N PRO A 220 12.31 6.81 -9.44
CA PRO A 220 11.03 6.54 -10.07
C PRO A 220 11.07 6.97 -11.54
N ILE A 221 10.76 6.07 -12.48
CA ILE A 221 10.62 6.47 -13.89
C ILE A 221 9.34 7.29 -14.15
N GLN A 222 8.40 7.28 -13.20
CA GLN A 222 7.24 8.15 -13.20
C GLN A 222 7.35 9.14 -12.04
N PRO A 223 7.86 10.37 -12.28
CA PRO A 223 7.79 11.44 -11.27
C PRO A 223 6.34 11.82 -10.99
N LEU A 224 6.09 12.45 -9.84
CA LEU A 224 4.75 12.89 -9.46
C LEU A 224 4.14 13.78 -10.55
N SER A 225 3.07 13.30 -11.15
CA SER A 225 2.41 13.89 -12.31
C SER A 225 0.89 13.92 -12.15
N THR A 226 0.28 14.99 -12.62
CA THR A 226 -1.18 15.20 -12.69
C THR A 226 -1.65 15.52 -14.13
N VAL A 227 -0.91 15.05 -15.15
CA VAL A 227 -1.25 15.32 -16.56
C VAL A 227 -2.49 14.59 -17.05
N HIS A 228 -2.83 13.46 -16.45
CA HIS A 228 -3.98 12.66 -16.87
C HIS A 228 -5.25 13.07 -16.14
N GLY A 229 -6.39 12.97 -16.83
CA GLY A 229 -7.71 13.13 -16.22
C GLY A 229 -8.03 12.01 -15.23
N ALA A 230 -8.89 12.28 -14.26
CA ALA A 230 -9.25 11.33 -13.20
C ALA A 230 -9.92 10.02 -13.72
N ARG A 231 -10.46 10.05 -14.94
CA ARG A 231 -11.02 8.87 -15.63
C ARG A 231 -10.01 8.14 -16.54
N TYR A 232 -8.79 8.66 -16.64
CA TYR A 232 -7.74 7.98 -17.41
C TYR A 232 -7.16 6.83 -16.61
N VAL A 233 -7.03 5.68 -17.27
CA VAL A 233 -6.43 4.49 -16.69
C VAL A 233 -5.73 3.70 -17.80
N ASP A 234 -4.53 3.20 -17.51
CA ASP A 234 -3.79 2.31 -18.40
C ASP A 234 -3.17 1.12 -17.63
N TYR A 235 -2.60 0.18 -18.36
CA TYR A 235 -2.03 -1.07 -17.83
C TYR A 235 -0.97 -0.87 -16.75
N SER A 236 -0.28 0.27 -16.75
CA SER A 236 0.85 0.55 -15.85
C SER A 236 0.42 1.13 -14.51
N HIS A 237 -0.84 1.55 -14.36
CA HIS A 237 -1.36 2.03 -13.10
C HIS A 237 -1.56 0.88 -12.10
N GLY A 238 -1.27 1.15 -10.84
CA GLY A 238 -1.51 0.25 -9.72
C GLY A 238 -2.22 0.97 -8.57
N VAL A 239 -3.06 0.25 -7.87
CA VAL A 239 -3.74 0.75 -6.67
C VAL A 239 -3.21 -0.03 -5.47
N ARG A 240 -2.40 0.64 -4.66
CA ARG A 240 -1.95 0.13 -3.37
C ARG A 240 -2.78 0.78 -2.28
N LEU A 241 -3.22 -0.01 -1.31
CA LEU A 241 -4.03 0.49 -0.21
C LEU A 241 -3.19 0.70 1.04
N VAL A 242 -3.46 1.79 1.73
CA VAL A 242 -2.88 2.16 3.02
C VAL A 242 -4.01 2.23 4.05
N SER A 243 -3.87 1.56 5.18
CA SER A 243 -4.86 1.60 6.27
C SER A 243 -5.20 3.02 6.69
N THR A 244 -6.47 3.26 7.04
CA THR A 244 -6.88 4.52 7.71
C THR A 244 -6.29 4.69 9.10
N THR A 245 -5.60 3.67 9.64
CA THR A 245 -4.88 3.74 10.91
C THR A 245 -3.37 3.82 10.65
N VAL A 246 -2.71 4.82 11.23
CA VAL A 246 -1.26 4.97 11.30
C VAL A 246 -0.81 4.93 12.76
N VAL A 247 0.36 4.36 13.05
CA VAL A 247 0.96 4.42 14.39
C VAL A 247 2.01 5.53 14.39
N VAL A 248 1.84 6.54 15.26
CA VAL A 248 2.76 7.66 15.43
C VAL A 248 3.31 7.61 16.86
N ASP A 249 4.62 7.54 17.01
CA ASP A 249 5.30 7.40 18.32
C ASP A 249 4.68 6.28 19.18
N GLY A 250 4.41 5.13 18.55
CA GLY A 250 3.82 3.95 19.20
C GLY A 250 2.31 4.03 19.47
N ARG A 251 1.62 5.11 19.09
CA ARG A 251 0.18 5.32 19.32
C ARG A 251 -0.62 5.29 18.02
N PRO A 252 -1.71 4.53 17.93
CA PRO A 252 -2.58 4.53 16.77
C PRO A 252 -3.31 5.88 16.63
N ARG A 253 -3.39 6.38 15.41
CA ARG A 253 -4.08 7.62 15.03
C ARG A 253 -4.82 7.43 13.71
N SER A 254 -5.80 8.28 13.43
CA SER A 254 -6.38 8.41 12.10
C SER A 254 -5.31 8.91 11.10
N ILE A 255 -5.21 8.28 9.93
CA ILE A 255 -4.33 8.72 8.87
C ILE A 255 -4.73 10.12 8.35
N TYR A 256 -6.03 10.43 8.34
CA TYR A 256 -6.53 11.74 7.93
C TYR A 256 -6.06 12.84 8.87
N ASP A 257 -6.14 12.59 10.20
CA ASP A 257 -5.65 13.55 11.20
C ASP A 257 -4.12 13.69 11.12
N ALA A 258 -3.41 12.59 10.92
CA ALA A 258 -1.95 12.60 10.80
C ALA A 258 -1.47 13.37 9.56
N LEU A 259 -2.16 13.24 8.42
CA LEU A 259 -1.86 13.98 7.19
C LEU A 259 -2.16 15.50 7.31
N GLN A 260 -2.97 15.91 8.27
CA GLN A 260 -3.30 17.33 8.53
C GLN A 260 -2.53 17.92 9.72
N ASP A 261 -1.86 17.10 10.52
CA ASP A 261 -1.02 17.54 11.64
C ASP A 261 0.33 18.05 11.12
N SER A 262 0.64 19.33 11.31
CA SER A 262 1.86 19.96 10.81
C SER A 262 3.16 19.32 11.30
N ARG A 263 3.15 18.59 12.41
CA ARG A 263 4.32 17.87 12.95
C ARG A 263 4.48 16.46 12.35
N VAL A 264 3.37 15.83 11.96
CA VAL A 264 3.34 14.44 11.48
C VAL A 264 3.31 14.38 9.96
N ALA A 265 2.56 15.28 9.32
CA ALA A 265 2.37 15.29 7.87
C ALA A 265 3.68 15.28 7.06
N PRO A 266 4.76 15.99 7.43
CA PRO A 266 6.03 15.93 6.70
C PRO A 266 6.65 14.52 6.66
N VAL A 267 6.39 13.68 7.68
CA VAL A 267 6.83 12.28 7.70
C VAL A 267 6.04 11.43 6.71
N LEU A 268 4.76 11.74 6.49
CA LEU A 268 3.85 10.98 5.63
C LEU A 268 3.80 11.51 4.19
N SER A 269 4.14 12.78 3.96
CA SER A 269 4.03 13.44 2.65
C SER A 269 5.16 14.45 2.45
N ARG A 270 5.87 14.40 1.32
CA ARG A 270 6.87 15.41 0.95
C ARG A 270 6.28 16.80 0.69
N GLU A 271 4.98 16.89 0.51
CA GLU A 271 4.24 18.15 0.34
C GLU A 271 3.84 18.76 1.69
N GLY A 272 4.27 18.16 2.82
CA GLY A 272 3.86 18.55 4.17
C GLY A 272 2.39 18.25 4.41
N VAL A 273 1.67 19.20 5.05
CA VAL A 273 0.25 19.04 5.36
C VAL A 273 -0.55 18.78 4.09
N THR A 274 -1.22 17.63 4.07
CA THR A 274 -2.19 17.29 3.01
C THR A 274 -3.53 17.91 3.39
N ARG A 275 -3.81 19.08 2.82
CA ARG A 275 -5.06 19.79 3.12
C ARG A 275 -6.25 19.00 2.60
N ASP A 276 -7.23 18.81 3.48
CA ASP A 276 -8.46 18.10 3.14
C ASP A 276 -8.22 16.71 2.52
N ALA A 277 -7.41 15.90 3.21
CA ALA A 277 -7.14 14.54 2.79
C ALA A 277 -8.42 13.70 2.63
N TRP A 278 -9.46 14.01 3.44
CA TRP A 278 -10.77 13.40 3.32
C TRP A 278 -11.44 13.75 1.98
N GLY A 279 -11.51 15.02 1.60
CA GLY A 279 -12.10 15.46 0.33
C GLY A 279 -11.34 14.91 -0.89
N LEU A 280 -10.02 14.73 -0.78
CA LEU A 280 -9.24 14.06 -1.82
C LEU A 280 -9.63 12.58 -1.98
N MET A 281 -10.02 11.90 -0.90
CA MET A 281 -10.51 10.53 -0.95
C MET A 281 -12.01 10.42 -1.33
N HIS A 282 -12.74 11.54 -1.29
CA HIS A 282 -14.17 11.62 -1.63
C HIS A 282 -14.41 12.70 -2.69
N PRO A 283 -13.74 12.60 -3.88
CA PRO A 283 -13.87 13.63 -4.90
C PRO A 283 -15.31 13.67 -5.46
N HIS A 284 -15.81 14.88 -5.70
CA HIS A 284 -17.08 15.04 -6.36
C HIS A 284 -16.98 14.57 -7.82
N THR A 285 -17.89 13.71 -8.26
CA THR A 285 -17.90 13.19 -9.64
C THR A 285 -18.31 14.24 -10.65
N SER A 286 -18.89 15.38 -10.21
CA SER A 286 -19.21 16.55 -11.03
C SER A 286 -17.97 17.31 -11.55
N ASP A 287 -16.79 17.09 -10.96
CA ASP A 287 -15.54 17.73 -11.38
C ASP A 287 -14.91 17.08 -12.63
N ALA A 288 -15.66 16.22 -13.32
CA ALA A 288 -15.16 15.27 -14.32
C ALA A 288 -15.54 15.60 -15.77
N ASP A 289 -16.11 16.78 -16.05
CA ASP A 289 -16.47 17.23 -17.42
C ASP A 289 -15.35 18.08 -18.07
#